data_863f9767058800bca52d79d771233887
#
_entry.id   863f9767058800bca52d79d771233887
#
_cell.length_a   1.000
_cell.length_b   1.000
_cell.length_c   1.000
_cell.angle_alpha   90.00
_cell.angle_beta   90.00
_cell.angle_gamma   90.00
#
_symmetry.space_group_name_H-M   'P 1'
#
loop_
_entity.id
_entity.type
_entity.pdbx_description
1 polymer ?
#
loop_
_entity_poly.entity_id
_entity_poly.type
_entity_poly.pdbx_seq_one_letter_code
_entity_poly.pdbx_strand_id
1 'polypeptide(L)'
;MQLIDTLKQKMMGMACQGFALLKSTIKKINLPKIVAWALSHKKHIAIAIVIIYGANYAINYLFPKSKSAAPTQLVTTAVVQKSSIPIIIEATGNIVAANIVDIRPQTTNVVSKIHIKEGQTVKAGDLLFTLDDRANKANYEKAKALADDATRQYKRSLELIEKKFISQAAADTSKANMQSAEASARAAQVALSFDHIRSPIAGRAGVINVFPGTLVQAGTNISTTSSATATSTTAAMVTITQL
;
A
#
# COMPACT_ATOMS: atom_id res chain seq x y z
N MET A 1 -7.59 -44.03 -15.29
CA MET A 1 -6.81 -45.30 -15.22
C MET A 1 -7.68 -46.51 -14.85
N GLN A 2 -8.79 -46.38 -14.15
CA GLN A 2 -9.68 -47.49 -13.74
C GLN A 2 -10.57 -48.08 -14.87
N LEU A 3 -10.84 -47.35 -15.94
CA LEU A 3 -11.72 -47.82 -17.02
C LEU A 3 -11.08 -48.83 -18.00
N ILE A 4 -9.74 -48.81 -18.10
CA ILE A 4 -8.99 -49.69 -19.00
C ILE A 4 -8.82 -51.08 -18.38
N ASP A 5 -8.74 -51.20 -17.08
CA ASP A 5 -8.60 -52.49 -16.38
C ASP A 5 -9.90 -53.30 -16.40
N THR A 6 -11.06 -52.63 -16.33
CA THR A 6 -12.38 -53.29 -16.42
C THR A 6 -12.68 -53.82 -17.80
N LEU A 7 -12.23 -53.17 -18.88
CA LEU A 7 -12.36 -53.65 -20.24
C LEU A 7 -11.46 -54.85 -20.52
N LYS A 8 -10.27 -54.86 -19.96
CA LYS A 8 -9.31 -55.98 -20.10
C LYS A 8 -9.79 -57.26 -19.41
N GLN A 9 -10.41 -57.12 -18.22
CA GLN A 9 -11.00 -58.25 -17.49
C GLN A 9 -12.22 -58.84 -18.25
N LYS A 10 -13.05 -58.01 -18.87
CA LYS A 10 -14.23 -58.48 -19.63
C LYS A 10 -13.87 -59.19 -20.92
N MET A 11 -12.81 -58.77 -21.62
CA MET A 11 -12.31 -59.44 -22.82
C MET A 11 -11.64 -60.80 -22.50
N MET A 12 -10.94 -60.92 -21.40
CA MET A 12 -10.29 -62.15 -20.98
C MET A 12 -11.31 -63.23 -20.55
N GLY A 13 -12.46 -62.80 -19.97
CA GLY A 13 -13.56 -63.70 -19.62
C GLY A 13 -14.28 -64.31 -20.83
N MET A 14 -14.46 -63.52 -21.94
CA MET A 14 -15.09 -64.05 -23.16
C MET A 14 -14.20 -64.99 -23.94
N ALA A 15 -12.89 -64.82 -23.92
CA ALA A 15 -11.94 -65.71 -24.55
C ALA A 15 -11.88 -67.11 -23.89
N CYS A 16 -12.03 -67.18 -22.57
CA CYS A 16 -12.02 -68.46 -21.83
C CYS A 16 -13.31 -69.28 -22.04
N GLN A 17 -14.47 -68.62 -22.21
CA GLN A 17 -15.74 -69.31 -22.48
C GLN A 17 -15.82 -69.87 -23.88
N GLY A 18 -15.20 -69.19 -24.89
CA GLY A 18 -15.10 -69.73 -26.25
C GLY A 18 -14.24 -70.97 -26.34
N PHE A 19 -13.18 -71.06 -25.56
CA PHE A 19 -12.26 -72.21 -25.56
C PHE A 19 -12.88 -73.50 -24.89
N ALA A 20 -13.73 -73.29 -23.89
CA ALA A 20 -14.43 -74.36 -23.18
C ALA A 20 -15.50 -75.04 -24.08
N LEU A 21 -16.20 -74.27 -24.94
CA LEU A 21 -17.19 -74.77 -25.87
C LEU A 21 -16.59 -75.54 -27.05
N LEU A 22 -15.39 -75.16 -27.51
CA LEU A 22 -14.67 -75.88 -28.55
C LEU A 22 -14.19 -77.25 -28.05
N LYS A 23 -13.80 -77.37 -26.79
CA LYS A 23 -13.29 -78.61 -26.22
C LYS A 23 -14.38 -79.68 -26.02
N SER A 24 -15.64 -79.28 -25.85
CA SER A 24 -16.78 -80.18 -25.65
C SER A 24 -17.30 -80.79 -26.97
N THR A 25 -17.13 -80.08 -28.10
CA THR A 25 -17.61 -80.49 -29.40
C THR A 25 -16.66 -81.50 -30.07
N ILE A 26 -15.35 -81.47 -29.77
CA ILE A 26 -14.36 -82.41 -30.37
C ILE A 26 -14.43 -83.76 -29.74
N LYS A 27 -15.03 -83.99 -28.59
CA LYS A 27 -15.12 -85.31 -27.91
C LYS A 27 -16.21 -86.21 -28.43
N LYS A 28 -17.05 -85.75 -29.37
CA LYS A 28 -18.17 -86.53 -29.94
C LYS A 28 -17.96 -87.07 -31.40
N ILE A 29 -16.79 -86.91 -31.97
CA ILE A 29 -16.51 -87.30 -33.31
C ILE A 29 -15.88 -88.71 -33.27
N ASN A 30 -16.65 -89.71 -33.78
CA ASN A 30 -16.27 -91.10 -33.85
C ASN A 30 -15.31 -91.31 -35.05
N LEU A 31 -13.99 -91.26 -34.78
CA LEU A 31 -12.92 -91.33 -35.77
C LEU A 31 -12.93 -92.57 -36.72
N PRO A 32 -13.34 -93.77 -36.28
CA PRO A 32 -13.19 -94.96 -37.20
C PRO A 32 -14.11 -94.94 -38.40
N LYS A 33 -15.31 -94.29 -38.36
CA LYS A 33 -16.22 -94.24 -39.49
C LYS A 33 -15.80 -93.24 -40.59
N ILE A 34 -15.13 -92.17 -40.17
CA ILE A 34 -14.63 -91.15 -41.11
C ILE A 34 -13.44 -91.62 -41.89
N VAL A 35 -12.57 -92.45 -41.29
CA VAL A 35 -11.40 -93.05 -42.00
C VAL A 35 -11.80 -94.03 -43.05
N ALA A 36 -12.83 -94.88 -42.82
CA ALA A 36 -13.32 -95.84 -43.81
C ALA A 36 -13.98 -95.17 -45.04
N TRP A 37 -14.72 -94.10 -44.85
CA TRP A 37 -15.33 -93.30 -45.94
C TRP A 37 -14.25 -92.51 -46.73
N ALA A 38 -13.19 -92.02 -46.08
CA ALA A 38 -12.10 -91.33 -46.73
C ALA A 38 -11.25 -92.22 -47.65
N LEU A 39 -11.12 -93.55 -47.38
CA LEU A 39 -10.37 -94.49 -48.25
C LEU A 39 -11.10 -94.79 -49.56
N SER A 40 -12.44 -94.77 -49.62
CA SER A 40 -13.21 -95.05 -50.85
C SER A 40 -13.22 -93.87 -51.84
N HIS A 41 -12.96 -92.60 -51.36
CA HIS A 41 -13.04 -91.39 -52.19
C HIS A 41 -11.68 -90.65 -52.31
N LYS A 42 -10.56 -91.37 -52.35
CA LYS A 42 -9.20 -90.84 -52.41
C LYS A 42 -8.99 -89.72 -53.44
N LYS A 43 -9.64 -89.88 -54.63
CA LYS A 43 -9.52 -88.89 -55.72
C LYS A 43 -10.19 -87.52 -55.38
N HIS A 44 -11.35 -87.55 -54.68
CA HIS A 44 -12.09 -86.35 -54.35
C HIS A 44 -11.44 -85.61 -53.20
N ILE A 45 -10.84 -86.31 -52.23
CA ILE A 45 -10.11 -85.70 -51.11
C ILE A 45 -8.82 -85.06 -51.60
N ALA A 46 -8.11 -85.72 -52.54
CA ALA A 46 -6.93 -85.07 -53.13
C ALA A 46 -7.27 -83.76 -53.86
N ILE A 47 -8.41 -83.77 -54.60
CA ILE A 47 -8.89 -82.57 -55.31
C ILE A 47 -9.31 -81.51 -54.32
N ALA A 48 -9.98 -81.86 -53.22
CA ALA A 48 -10.36 -80.90 -52.19
C ALA A 48 -9.14 -80.24 -51.48
N ILE A 49 -8.10 -81.02 -51.25
CA ILE A 49 -6.84 -80.50 -50.65
C ILE A 49 -6.14 -79.54 -51.63
N VAL A 50 -6.12 -79.87 -52.93
CA VAL A 50 -5.52 -78.96 -53.92
C VAL A 50 -6.32 -77.70 -54.08
N ILE A 51 -7.66 -77.77 -54.01
CA ILE A 51 -8.50 -76.58 -54.06
C ILE A 51 -8.30 -75.69 -52.78
N ILE A 52 -8.21 -76.30 -51.61
CA ILE A 52 -7.96 -75.54 -50.35
C ILE A 52 -6.57 -74.88 -50.36
N TYR A 53 -5.57 -75.62 -50.88
CA TYR A 53 -4.22 -75.07 -50.96
C TYR A 53 -4.12 -73.94 -52.00
N GLY A 54 -4.80 -74.17 -53.19
CA GLY A 54 -4.89 -73.14 -54.22
C GLY A 54 -5.66 -71.88 -53.75
N ALA A 55 -6.76 -72.09 -53.03
CA ALA A 55 -7.51 -70.98 -52.47
C ALA A 55 -6.70 -70.19 -51.40
N ASN A 56 -5.95 -70.94 -50.57
CA ASN A 56 -5.09 -70.27 -49.55
C ASN A 56 -3.93 -69.49 -50.20
N TYR A 57 -3.39 -70.07 -51.31
CA TYR A 57 -2.35 -69.37 -52.08
C TYR A 57 -2.92 -68.14 -52.80
N ALA A 58 -4.11 -68.27 -53.40
CA ALA A 58 -4.78 -67.11 -54.03
C ALA A 58 -5.16 -66.02 -53.06
N ILE A 59 -5.65 -66.38 -51.86
CA ILE A 59 -5.97 -65.38 -50.80
C ILE A 59 -4.71 -64.67 -50.34
N ASN A 60 -3.60 -65.39 -50.20
CA ASN A 60 -2.36 -64.77 -49.73
C ASN A 60 -1.68 -63.90 -50.81
N TYR A 61 -2.00 -64.20 -52.12
CA TYR A 61 -1.46 -63.43 -53.24
C TYR A 61 -2.31 -62.22 -53.63
N LEU A 62 -3.65 -62.34 -53.51
CA LEU A 62 -4.58 -61.26 -53.83
C LEU A 62 -4.76 -60.29 -52.71
N PHE A 63 -4.51 -60.73 -51.46
CA PHE A 63 -4.59 -59.88 -50.30
C PHE A 63 -3.23 -59.80 -49.57
N PRO A 64 -2.29 -59.01 -50.11
CA PRO A 64 -1.05 -58.82 -49.41
C PRO A 64 -1.38 -58.17 -48.09
N LYS A 65 -0.98 -58.76 -46.95
CA LYS A 65 -1.08 -58.20 -45.63
C LYS A 65 -0.52 -56.76 -45.67
N SER A 66 -1.41 -55.79 -45.64
CA SER A 66 -0.97 -54.39 -45.44
C SER A 66 -0.17 -54.38 -44.16
N LYS A 67 1.11 -53.99 -44.23
CA LYS A 67 1.92 -53.74 -43.06
C LYS A 67 1.17 -52.66 -42.29
N SER A 68 0.60 -53.02 -41.16
CA SER A 68 0.04 -52.06 -40.23
C SER A 68 1.13 -51.06 -39.96
N ALA A 69 0.96 -49.86 -40.48
CA ALA A 69 1.82 -48.72 -40.09
C ALA A 69 1.76 -48.59 -38.58
N ALA A 70 2.90 -48.53 -37.95
CA ALA A 70 2.98 -48.29 -36.53
C ALA A 70 2.15 -47.02 -36.19
N PRO A 71 1.38 -47.02 -35.12
CA PRO A 71 0.58 -45.85 -34.76
C PRO A 71 1.50 -44.65 -34.63
N THR A 72 1.36 -43.71 -35.56
CA THR A 72 2.04 -42.43 -35.46
C THR A 72 1.52 -41.72 -34.20
N GLN A 73 2.38 -41.55 -33.20
CA GLN A 73 2.04 -40.73 -32.05
C GLN A 73 1.92 -39.28 -32.52
N LEU A 74 0.74 -38.72 -32.36
CA LEU A 74 0.56 -37.28 -32.53
C LEU A 74 1.35 -36.58 -31.43
N VAL A 75 2.44 -35.94 -31.81
CA VAL A 75 3.19 -35.04 -30.91
C VAL A 75 2.82 -33.62 -31.25
N THR A 76 2.33 -32.91 -30.25
CA THR A 76 2.10 -31.49 -30.39
C THR A 76 3.43 -30.78 -30.16
N THR A 77 3.94 -30.10 -31.16
CA THR A 77 5.15 -29.28 -31.05
C THR A 77 4.75 -27.85 -30.83
N ALA A 78 5.33 -27.23 -29.82
CA ALA A 78 5.22 -25.78 -29.59
C ALA A 78 6.51 -25.13 -30.09
N VAL A 79 6.37 -24.04 -30.83
CA VAL A 79 7.51 -23.24 -31.26
C VAL A 79 7.97 -22.41 -30.05
N VAL A 80 9.22 -22.60 -29.68
CA VAL A 80 9.83 -21.80 -28.61
C VAL A 80 10.06 -20.37 -29.12
N GLN A 81 9.34 -19.41 -28.54
CA GLN A 81 9.55 -18.01 -28.82
C GLN A 81 10.39 -17.41 -27.69
N LYS A 82 11.42 -16.65 -28.08
CA LYS A 82 12.23 -15.88 -27.13
C LYS A 82 11.39 -14.70 -26.65
N SER A 83 10.95 -14.74 -25.39
CA SER A 83 10.21 -13.67 -24.74
C SER A 83 10.99 -13.17 -23.54
N SER A 84 10.99 -11.85 -23.32
CA SER A 84 11.51 -11.27 -22.10
C SER A 84 10.43 -11.33 -21.02
N ILE A 85 10.75 -11.91 -19.88
CA ILE A 85 9.89 -11.91 -18.70
C ILE A 85 10.33 -10.72 -17.85
N PRO A 86 9.46 -9.71 -17.62
CA PRO A 86 9.79 -8.62 -16.72
C PRO A 86 9.91 -9.16 -15.30
N ILE A 87 11.05 -8.92 -14.67
CA ILE A 87 11.23 -9.18 -13.24
C ILE A 87 10.66 -7.96 -12.51
N ILE A 88 9.52 -8.12 -11.87
CA ILE A 88 8.91 -7.08 -11.04
C ILE A 88 9.38 -7.33 -9.61
N ILE A 89 10.09 -6.35 -9.05
CA ILE A 89 10.47 -6.37 -7.64
C ILE A 89 9.48 -5.48 -6.89
N GLU A 90 8.67 -6.08 -6.05
CA GLU A 90 7.75 -5.37 -5.16
C GLU A 90 8.41 -5.24 -3.79
N ALA A 91 8.40 -4.02 -3.26
CA ALA A 91 8.86 -3.74 -1.91
C ALA A 91 7.80 -2.94 -1.16
N THR A 92 7.52 -3.32 0.06
CA THR A 92 6.68 -2.55 0.98
C THR A 92 7.56 -1.64 1.82
N GLY A 93 7.14 -0.39 2.01
CA GLY A 93 7.84 0.57 2.85
C GLY A 93 6.85 1.45 3.62
N ASN A 94 7.30 2.01 4.73
CA ASN A 94 6.54 2.98 5.49
C ASN A 94 7.04 4.39 5.18
N ILE A 95 6.12 5.30 4.85
CA ILE A 95 6.44 6.72 4.70
C ILE A 95 6.27 7.36 6.07
N VAL A 96 7.35 7.95 6.57
CA VAL A 96 7.35 8.74 7.81
C VAL A 96 7.66 10.19 7.49
N ALA A 97 7.09 11.11 8.28
CA ALA A 97 7.39 12.53 8.11
C ALA A 97 8.86 12.80 8.47
N ALA A 98 9.53 13.63 7.66
CA ALA A 98 10.90 14.05 7.92
C ALA A 98 11.00 14.90 9.19
N ASN A 99 10.05 15.82 9.40
CA ASN A 99 9.94 16.62 10.59
C ASN A 99 8.47 16.69 11.04
N ILE A 100 8.27 16.64 12.36
CA ILE A 100 6.96 16.79 13.01
C ILE A 100 7.12 17.85 14.08
N VAL A 101 6.29 18.90 14.02
CA VAL A 101 6.30 19.99 15.01
C VAL A 101 4.90 20.19 15.57
N ASP A 102 4.82 20.08 16.89
CA ASP A 102 3.60 20.36 17.64
C ASP A 102 3.53 21.85 17.97
N ILE A 103 2.48 22.51 17.49
CA ILE A 103 2.22 23.91 17.76
C ILE A 103 1.43 24.04 19.06
N ARG A 104 2.01 24.78 19.99
CA ARG A 104 1.44 25.02 21.32
C ARG A 104 1.41 26.53 21.63
N PRO A 105 0.44 26.99 22.41
CA PRO A 105 0.38 28.39 22.81
C PRO A 105 1.50 28.70 23.82
N GLN A 106 2.06 29.89 23.73
CA GLN A 106 3.06 30.41 24.68
C GLN A 106 2.41 31.25 25.78
N THR A 107 1.17 31.66 25.58
CA THR A 107 0.38 32.46 26.54
C THR A 107 -0.96 31.79 26.81
N THR A 108 -1.51 32.00 27.99
CA THR A 108 -2.87 31.56 28.32
C THR A 108 -3.85 32.61 27.84
N ASN A 109 -4.66 32.24 26.84
CA ASN A 109 -5.62 33.16 26.25
C ASN A 109 -6.72 32.40 25.47
N VAL A 110 -7.77 33.11 25.07
CA VAL A 110 -8.88 32.54 24.28
C VAL A 110 -8.55 32.58 22.79
N VAL A 111 -8.84 31.49 22.06
CA VAL A 111 -8.70 31.47 20.61
C VAL A 111 -9.78 32.34 19.96
N SER A 112 -9.34 33.40 19.28
CA SER A 112 -10.24 34.33 18.59
C SER A 112 -10.57 33.85 17.19
N LYS A 113 -9.55 33.45 16.38
CA LYS A 113 -9.71 33.02 15.00
C LYS A 113 -8.73 31.90 14.64
N ILE A 114 -9.18 31.04 13.75
CA ILE A 114 -8.39 29.98 13.10
C ILE A 114 -8.25 30.35 11.63
N HIS A 115 -7.02 30.40 11.11
CA HIS A 115 -6.72 30.84 9.74
C HIS A 115 -6.41 29.69 8.78
N ILE A 116 -6.32 28.48 9.30
CA ILE A 116 -5.98 27.29 8.54
C ILE A 116 -7.11 26.26 8.60
N LYS A 117 -7.07 25.32 7.65
CA LYS A 117 -7.94 24.12 7.62
C LYS A 117 -7.09 22.87 7.81
N GLU A 118 -7.73 21.81 8.31
CA GLU A 118 -7.08 20.52 8.42
C GLU A 118 -6.61 20.03 7.04
N GLY A 119 -5.40 19.46 7.00
CA GLY A 119 -4.79 18.99 5.76
C GLY A 119 -4.25 20.07 4.83
N GLN A 120 -4.35 21.37 5.19
CA GLN A 120 -3.84 22.48 4.39
C GLN A 120 -2.31 22.54 4.44
N THR A 121 -1.70 22.85 3.29
CA THR A 121 -0.26 23.14 3.21
C THR A 121 0.00 24.57 3.69
N VAL A 122 0.95 24.72 4.60
CA VAL A 122 1.37 26.00 5.21
C VAL A 122 2.86 26.21 4.98
N LYS A 123 3.26 27.49 4.88
CA LYS A 123 4.66 27.92 4.79
C LYS A 123 5.17 28.33 6.15
N ALA A 124 6.50 28.32 6.32
CA ALA A 124 7.10 28.92 7.50
C ALA A 124 6.74 30.42 7.62
N GLY A 125 6.26 30.84 8.80
CA GLY A 125 5.78 32.19 9.08
C GLY A 125 4.29 32.42 8.85
N ASP A 126 3.57 31.50 8.22
CA ASP A 126 2.12 31.63 8.01
C ASP A 126 1.38 31.69 9.35
N LEU A 127 0.37 32.58 9.44
CA LEU A 127 -0.47 32.74 10.60
C LEU A 127 -1.46 31.58 10.70
N LEU A 128 -1.39 30.85 11.81
CA LEU A 128 -2.22 29.66 12.05
C LEU A 128 -3.43 30.02 12.94
N PHE A 129 -3.16 30.65 14.07
CA PHE A 129 -4.17 31.02 15.07
C PHE A 129 -3.96 32.46 15.55
N THR A 130 -5.04 33.12 15.84
CA THR A 130 -5.04 34.40 16.54
C THR A 130 -5.78 34.23 17.86
N LEU A 131 -5.10 34.54 18.96
CA LEU A 131 -5.70 34.60 20.28
C LEU A 131 -6.35 36.00 20.51
N ASP A 132 -6.99 36.21 21.65
CA ASP A 132 -7.57 37.51 21.99
C ASP A 132 -6.47 38.49 22.35
N ASP A 133 -6.04 39.32 21.42
CA ASP A 133 -4.91 40.23 21.51
C ASP A 133 -5.25 41.60 22.11
N ARG A 134 -6.54 41.87 22.43
CA ARG A 134 -7.02 43.19 22.85
C ARG A 134 -6.26 43.75 24.03
N ALA A 135 -6.01 42.94 25.07
CA ALA A 135 -5.29 43.40 26.28
C ALA A 135 -3.81 43.64 25.98
N ASN A 136 -3.13 42.73 25.29
CA ASN A 136 -1.72 42.85 24.95
C ASN A 136 -1.48 43.97 23.94
N LYS A 137 -2.38 44.22 23.02
CA LYS A 137 -2.35 45.34 22.08
C LYS A 137 -2.46 46.68 22.81
N ALA A 138 -3.40 46.82 23.75
CA ALA A 138 -3.52 48.04 24.57
C ALA A 138 -2.28 48.30 25.45
N ASN A 139 -1.71 47.21 26.01
CA ASN A 139 -0.46 47.31 26.77
C ASN A 139 0.73 47.74 25.91
N TYR A 140 0.84 47.18 24.68
CA TYR A 140 1.87 47.57 23.73
C TYR A 140 1.71 49.04 23.30
N GLU A 141 0.50 49.48 22.97
CA GLU A 141 0.23 50.88 22.60
C GLU A 141 0.59 51.85 23.73
N LYS A 142 0.26 51.53 24.98
CA LYS A 142 0.66 52.28 26.18
C LYS A 142 2.18 52.35 26.31
N ALA A 143 2.87 51.21 26.27
CA ALA A 143 4.32 51.15 26.43
C ALA A 143 5.04 51.91 25.31
N LYS A 144 4.54 51.78 24.06
CA LYS A 144 5.05 52.54 22.91
C LYS A 144 4.90 54.03 23.09
N ALA A 145 3.73 54.51 23.54
CA ALA A 145 3.53 55.94 23.80
C ALA A 145 4.50 56.51 24.86
N LEU A 146 4.78 55.71 25.93
CA LEU A 146 5.77 56.07 26.94
C LEU A 146 7.20 56.09 26.37
N ALA A 147 7.56 55.13 25.51
CA ALA A 147 8.87 55.10 24.86
C ALA A 147 9.06 56.27 23.89
N ASP A 148 8.01 56.62 23.11
CA ASP A 148 8.02 57.77 22.23
C ASP A 148 8.15 59.10 23.01
N ASP A 149 7.50 59.20 24.19
CA ASP A 149 7.64 60.38 25.05
C ASP A 149 9.04 60.49 25.65
N ALA A 150 9.58 59.39 26.22
CA ALA A 150 10.95 59.36 26.76
C ALA A 150 11.98 59.68 25.67
N THR A 151 11.76 59.23 24.44
CA THR A 151 12.63 59.54 23.28
C THR A 151 12.60 61.03 22.94
N ARG A 152 11.40 61.67 23.00
CA ARG A 152 11.29 63.10 22.79
C ARG A 152 11.97 63.89 23.92
N GLN A 153 11.85 63.41 25.15
CA GLN A 153 12.53 64.00 26.29
C GLN A 153 14.04 63.95 26.18
N TYR A 154 14.58 62.79 25.80
CA TYR A 154 16.02 62.60 25.57
C TYR A 154 16.51 63.53 24.45
N LYS A 155 15.81 63.63 23.33
CA LYS A 155 16.16 64.50 22.19
C LYS A 155 16.21 66.01 22.69
N ARG A 156 15.21 66.47 23.47
CA ARG A 156 15.24 67.78 24.04
C ARG A 156 16.44 67.96 24.97
N SER A 157 16.77 66.98 25.80
CA SER A 157 17.94 66.98 26.64
C SER A 157 19.25 67.13 25.87
N LEU A 158 19.39 66.50 24.74
CA LEU A 158 20.54 66.61 23.82
C LEU A 158 20.67 68.05 23.29
N GLU A 159 19.58 68.67 22.85
CA GLU A 159 19.59 70.07 22.39
C GLU A 159 19.96 71.04 23.47
N LEU A 160 19.53 70.78 24.73
CA LEU A 160 19.87 71.61 25.89
C LEU A 160 21.32 71.49 26.37
N ILE A 161 21.92 70.26 26.18
CA ILE A 161 23.36 70.02 26.42
C ILE A 161 24.21 70.83 25.43
N GLU A 162 23.90 70.80 24.16
CA GLU A 162 24.61 71.56 23.14
C GLU A 162 24.64 73.04 23.48
N LYS A 163 23.54 73.58 24.08
CA LYS A 163 23.42 74.94 24.56
C LYS A 163 23.98 75.17 25.97
N LYS A 164 24.54 74.16 26.63
CA LYS A 164 25.06 74.18 28.00
C LYS A 164 24.03 74.57 29.09
N PHE A 165 22.74 74.27 28.83
CA PHE A 165 21.68 74.58 29.81
C PHE A 165 21.44 73.48 30.84
N ILE A 166 21.90 72.28 30.62
CA ILE A 166 21.80 71.17 31.54
C ILE A 166 23.14 70.39 31.66
N SER A 167 23.30 69.67 32.77
CA SER A 167 24.48 68.86 33.05
C SER A 167 24.48 67.60 32.22
N GLN A 168 25.66 66.98 31.93
CA GLN A 168 25.80 65.71 31.33
C GLN A 168 25.04 64.60 32.08
N ALA A 169 25.07 64.60 33.40
CA ALA A 169 24.36 63.66 34.24
C ALA A 169 22.83 63.67 34.00
N ALA A 170 22.26 64.90 33.78
CA ALA A 170 20.82 65.03 33.49
C ALA A 170 20.43 64.37 32.12
N ALA A 171 21.31 64.55 31.13
CA ALA A 171 21.09 63.90 29.83
C ALA A 171 21.30 62.35 29.88
N ASP A 172 22.29 61.93 30.67
CA ASP A 172 22.51 60.49 30.88
C ASP A 172 21.31 59.83 31.58
N THR A 173 20.70 60.54 32.55
CA THR A 173 19.44 60.10 33.18
C THR A 173 18.29 60.00 32.16
N SER A 174 18.14 61.05 31.31
CA SER A 174 17.11 61.04 30.26
C SER A 174 17.33 59.91 29.25
N LYS A 175 18.58 59.57 28.90
CA LYS A 175 18.98 58.47 28.07
C LYS A 175 18.61 57.14 28.72
N ALA A 176 18.93 56.94 29.99
CA ALA A 176 18.59 55.74 30.74
C ALA A 176 17.07 55.52 30.79
N ASN A 177 16.29 56.58 31.01
CA ASN A 177 14.83 56.53 31.00
C ASN A 177 14.28 56.13 29.61
N MET A 178 14.83 56.72 28.55
CA MET A 178 14.46 56.35 27.18
C MET A 178 14.74 54.87 26.92
N GLN A 179 15.95 54.37 27.24
CA GLN A 179 16.31 52.99 27.07
C GLN A 179 15.42 52.02 27.85
N SER A 180 15.05 52.39 29.08
CA SER A 180 14.13 51.61 29.92
C SER A 180 12.73 51.55 29.31
N ALA A 181 12.21 52.70 28.84
CA ALA A 181 10.89 52.74 28.19
C ALA A 181 10.86 51.97 26.88
N GLU A 182 11.91 52.06 26.05
CA GLU A 182 12.04 51.26 24.83
C GLU A 182 12.11 49.75 25.13
N ALA A 183 12.84 49.35 26.18
CA ALA A 183 12.89 47.94 26.60
C ALA A 183 11.50 47.45 27.03
N SER A 184 10.74 48.29 27.76
CA SER A 184 9.36 47.97 28.15
C SER A 184 8.44 47.83 26.94
N ALA A 185 8.57 48.72 25.95
CA ALA A 185 7.80 48.62 24.69
C ALA A 185 8.13 47.36 23.90
N ARG A 186 9.43 47.00 23.83
CA ARG A 186 9.84 45.74 23.20
C ARG A 186 9.28 44.52 23.93
N ALA A 187 9.28 44.52 25.26
CA ALA A 187 8.69 43.42 26.04
C ALA A 187 7.18 43.29 25.78
N ALA A 188 6.45 44.39 25.72
CA ALA A 188 5.02 44.37 25.38
C ALA A 188 4.76 43.91 23.93
N GLN A 189 5.64 44.28 23.00
CA GLN A 189 5.57 43.83 21.60
C GLN A 189 5.76 42.32 21.50
N VAL A 190 6.71 41.75 22.23
CA VAL A 190 6.93 40.31 22.29
C VAL A 190 5.70 39.59 22.87
N ALA A 191 5.13 40.11 23.96
CA ALA A 191 3.90 39.56 24.54
C ALA A 191 2.74 39.54 23.51
N LEU A 192 2.57 40.64 22.77
CA LEU A 192 1.57 40.72 21.70
C LEU A 192 1.86 39.70 20.55
N SER A 193 3.13 39.48 20.26
CA SER A 193 3.50 38.54 19.20
C SER A 193 3.12 37.07 19.52
N PHE A 194 3.03 36.72 20.80
CA PHE A 194 2.61 35.38 21.23
C PHE A 194 1.12 35.12 21.03
N ASP A 195 0.30 36.16 20.85
CA ASP A 195 -1.11 36.02 20.51
C ASP A 195 -1.33 35.67 19.03
N HIS A 196 -0.31 35.86 18.22
CA HIS A 196 -0.31 35.50 16.79
C HIS A 196 0.55 34.26 16.56
N ILE A 197 -0.07 33.06 16.61
CA ILE A 197 0.63 31.80 16.51
C ILE A 197 0.91 31.51 15.04
N ARG A 198 2.22 31.40 14.69
CA ARG A 198 2.70 31.17 13.33
C ARG A 198 3.40 29.82 13.20
N SER A 199 3.44 29.31 11.97
CA SER A 199 4.16 28.07 11.67
C SER A 199 5.68 28.30 11.69
N PRO A 200 6.46 27.50 12.44
CA PRO A 200 7.92 27.57 12.41
C PRO A 200 8.53 26.88 11.18
N ILE A 201 7.80 25.93 10.54
CA ILE A 201 8.25 25.17 9.39
C ILE A 201 7.21 25.19 8.27
N ALA A 202 7.64 24.89 7.06
CA ALA A 202 6.72 24.59 5.97
C ALA A 202 6.30 23.11 6.04
N GLY A 203 5.02 22.83 5.83
CA GLY A 203 4.50 21.46 5.91
C GLY A 203 3.00 21.41 5.73
N ARG A 204 2.42 20.28 6.11
CA ARG A 204 0.97 20.06 6.07
C ARG A 204 0.40 20.07 7.49
N ALA A 205 -0.66 20.86 7.71
CA ALA A 205 -1.37 20.89 8.97
C ALA A 205 -2.12 19.58 9.20
N GLY A 206 -1.98 19.00 10.38
CA GLY A 206 -2.73 17.84 10.84
C GLY A 206 -4.12 18.21 11.35
N VAL A 207 -4.61 17.43 12.31
CA VAL A 207 -5.90 17.66 12.97
C VAL A 207 -5.80 18.90 13.87
N ILE A 208 -6.83 19.74 13.84
CA ILE A 208 -6.93 20.94 14.68
C ILE A 208 -7.75 20.60 15.92
N ASN A 209 -7.10 20.63 17.09
CA ASN A 209 -7.71 20.22 18.36
C ASN A 209 -8.37 21.38 19.13
N VAL A 210 -8.49 22.56 18.53
CA VAL A 210 -9.02 23.77 19.18
C VAL A 210 -10.09 24.41 18.31
N PHE A 211 -11.03 25.10 18.97
CA PHE A 211 -12.11 25.84 18.31
C PHE A 211 -12.09 27.30 18.73
N PRO A 212 -12.64 28.22 17.92
CA PRO A 212 -12.82 29.62 18.33
C PRO A 212 -13.63 29.67 19.62
N GLY A 213 -13.16 30.48 20.60
CA GLY A 213 -13.75 30.58 21.94
C GLY A 213 -13.14 29.62 22.98
N THR A 214 -12.27 28.66 22.58
CA THR A 214 -11.60 27.78 23.53
C THR A 214 -10.50 28.53 24.28
N LEU A 215 -10.45 28.38 25.60
CA LEU A 215 -9.31 28.86 26.40
C LEU A 215 -8.15 27.90 26.24
N VAL A 216 -7.04 28.39 25.75
CA VAL A 216 -5.77 27.66 25.65
C VAL A 216 -4.80 28.14 26.73
N GLN A 217 -4.02 27.21 27.30
CA GLN A 217 -3.08 27.53 28.37
C GLN A 217 -1.64 27.25 27.94
N ALA A 218 -0.73 28.15 28.31
CA ALA A 218 0.69 27.98 28.05
C ALA A 218 1.23 26.76 28.82
N GLY A 219 1.90 25.83 28.10
CA GLY A 219 2.60 24.73 28.72
C GLY A 219 1.72 23.62 29.32
N THR A 220 0.40 23.71 29.23
CA THR A 220 -0.53 22.69 29.73
C THR A 220 -1.23 21.91 28.63
N ASN A 221 -1.65 20.72 29.01
CA ASN A 221 -2.46 19.83 28.15
C ASN A 221 -3.85 20.47 27.97
N ILE A 222 -4.31 20.54 26.74
CA ILE A 222 -5.72 20.84 26.47
C ILE A 222 -6.51 19.61 26.88
N SER A 223 -7.13 19.67 28.06
CA SER A 223 -8.08 18.64 28.48
C SER A 223 -9.37 18.85 27.69
N THR A 224 -9.59 18.10 26.64
CA THR A 224 -10.93 17.91 26.10
C THR A 224 -11.70 17.10 27.13
N THR A 225 -12.65 17.75 27.83
CA THR A 225 -13.55 17.11 28.76
C THR A 225 -14.52 16.21 27.99
N SER A 226 -14.17 14.99 27.80
CA SER A 226 -15.13 13.90 27.59
C SER A 226 -14.70 12.74 28.47
N SER A 227 -15.61 12.42 29.37
CA SER A 227 -15.56 11.45 30.46
C SER A 227 -14.73 10.19 30.17
N ALA A 228 -14.04 9.79 31.22
CA ALA A 228 -13.42 8.50 31.49
C ALA A 228 -11.93 8.40 31.10
N THR A 229 -11.14 8.41 32.17
CA THR A 229 -9.72 8.09 32.24
C THR A 229 -8.81 9.21 31.73
N ALA A 230 -8.46 10.11 32.64
CA ALA A 230 -7.50 11.19 32.42
C ALA A 230 -6.09 10.63 32.17
N THR A 231 -5.83 10.25 30.93
CA THR A 231 -4.46 10.21 30.44
C THR A 231 -4.17 11.61 29.93
N SER A 232 -3.37 12.35 30.67
CA SER A 232 -2.95 13.72 30.34
C SER A 232 -2.05 13.69 29.09
N THR A 233 -2.66 13.56 27.93
CA THR A 233 -1.96 13.69 26.65
C THR A 233 -1.86 15.20 26.37
N THR A 234 -0.64 15.71 26.33
CA THR A 234 -0.33 17.10 25.96
C THR A 234 -0.81 17.35 24.53
N ALA A 235 -2.07 17.75 24.37
CA ALA A 235 -2.64 17.96 23.05
C ALA A 235 -2.08 19.26 22.45
N ALA A 236 -1.33 19.14 21.36
CA ALA A 236 -0.96 20.27 20.53
C ALA A 236 -2.23 20.90 19.91
N MET A 237 -2.22 22.22 19.66
CA MET A 237 -3.31 22.90 18.94
C MET A 237 -3.43 22.35 17.52
N VAL A 238 -2.29 22.11 16.88
CA VAL A 238 -2.15 21.46 15.57
C VAL A 238 -0.73 20.90 15.48
N THR A 239 -0.57 19.80 14.77
CA THR A 239 0.73 19.22 14.43
C THR A 239 1.03 19.53 12.97
N ILE A 240 2.23 20.04 12.66
CA ILE A 240 2.67 20.26 11.28
C ILE A 240 3.67 19.18 10.90
N THR A 241 3.40 18.50 9.79
CA THR A 241 4.24 17.44 9.26
C THR A 241 4.88 17.86 7.95
N GLN A 242 6.17 17.64 7.83
CA GLN A 242 6.93 17.83 6.60
C GLN A 242 7.25 16.46 6.00
N LEU A 243 6.79 16.24 4.77
CA LEU A 243 7.05 15.03 3.98
C LEU A 243 8.23 15.24 3.06
#